data_d13c8a7b95173cb00cb7ed1cf77f6b6c
#
_entry.id   d13c8a7b95173cb00cb7ed1cf77f6b6c
#
_cell.length_a   1.000
_cell.length_b   1.000
_cell.length_c   1.000
_cell.angle_alpha   90.00
_cell.angle_beta   90.00
_cell.angle_gamma   90.00
#
_symmetry.space_group_name_H-M   'P 1'
#
loop_
_entity.id
_entity.type
_entity.pdbx_description
1 polymer ?
#
loop_
_entity_poly.entity_id
_entity_poly.type
_entity_poly.pdbx_seq_one_letter_code
_entity_poly.pdbx_strand_id
1 'polypeptide(L)'
;DFCLSRGLGDVYKRQVFVTADGAETDLDLGHYERFIDEQLNKNSSITTGRIYSNVISKERRGDYLGATVQVVPHITNEIKERIYAAARSSKADIVITEIGGTTGDIESLPFIEAIRQVRLDLGYENTVYIHTTLLPYIGASHEVKTKPTQHSVKELRGLGIQPDFIVCRSEHHIEKELKDKISLFCNVPTQNVISNYDVENLYELPRMLLDQKMDDLVLQHLQINAPAAHMDAVSYTHLTLPTIR
;
A
#
# COMPACT_ATOMS: atom_id res chain seq x y z
N ASP A 1 12.90 -12.14 -5.66
CA ASP A 1 14.24 -11.56 -5.93
C ASP A 1 14.63 -10.41 -5.00
N PHE A 2 13.70 -9.86 -4.27
CA PHE A 2 13.98 -8.72 -3.39
C PHE A 2 14.78 -9.10 -2.14
N CYS A 3 14.68 -10.32 -1.68
CA CYS A 3 15.33 -10.75 -0.42
C CYS A 3 16.75 -11.28 -0.60
N LEU A 4 17.14 -11.75 -1.78
CA LEU A 4 18.45 -12.37 -2.04
C LEU A 4 19.51 -11.41 -2.59
N SER A 5 19.15 -10.20 -2.95
CA SER A 5 20.07 -9.23 -3.56
C SER A 5 20.82 -8.32 -2.58
N ARG A 6 20.61 -8.47 -1.27
CA ARG A 6 21.33 -7.71 -0.24
C ARG A 6 22.69 -8.32 0.11
N GLY A 7 23.40 -8.81 -0.88
CA GLY A 7 24.79 -9.23 -0.73
C GLY A 7 25.71 -8.05 -0.50
N LEU A 8 26.71 -8.28 0.30
CA LEU A 8 27.78 -7.35 0.77
C LEU A 8 28.64 -6.69 -0.33
N GLY A 9 28.14 -6.38 -1.48
CA GLY A 9 28.95 -5.79 -2.54
C GLY A 9 28.23 -4.81 -3.45
N ASP A 10 26.94 -4.64 -3.27
CA ASP A 10 26.15 -3.92 -4.25
C ASP A 10 25.90 -2.46 -3.82
N VAL A 11 26.93 -1.64 -3.96
CA VAL A 11 26.86 -0.19 -3.71
C VAL A 11 25.79 0.48 -4.59
N TYR A 12 25.48 -0.09 -5.75
CA TYR A 12 24.48 0.43 -6.69
C TYR A 12 23.02 0.16 -6.26
N LYS A 13 22.78 -0.76 -5.33
CA LYS A 13 21.43 -1.06 -4.81
C LYS A 13 21.03 -0.24 -3.57
N ARG A 14 21.90 0.66 -3.11
CA ARG A 14 21.60 1.63 -2.04
C ARG A 14 21.22 3.00 -2.61
N GLN A 15 20.49 3.01 -3.69
CA GLN A 15 19.89 4.26 -4.14
C GLN A 15 18.78 4.65 -3.16
N VAL A 16 18.77 5.91 -2.78
CA VAL A 16 17.72 6.51 -1.95
C VAL A 16 17.06 7.62 -2.74
N PHE A 17 15.78 7.85 -2.47
CA PHE A 17 15.11 9.04 -2.92
C PHE A 17 15.26 10.13 -1.85
N VAL A 18 15.57 11.35 -2.26
CA VAL A 18 15.70 12.49 -1.36
C VAL A 18 14.53 13.43 -1.62
N THR A 19 13.70 13.62 -0.60
CA THR A 19 12.55 14.53 -0.67
C THR A 19 13.00 16.00 -0.74
N ALA A 20 12.11 16.90 -1.15
CA ALA A 20 12.41 18.34 -1.26
C ALA A 20 12.87 18.97 0.06
N ASP A 21 12.48 18.42 1.21
CA ASP A 21 12.92 18.84 2.54
C ASP A 21 14.18 18.11 3.06
N GLY A 22 14.87 17.38 2.15
CA GLY A 22 16.18 16.77 2.40
C GLY A 22 16.16 15.45 3.17
N ALA A 23 15.01 14.79 3.29
CA ALA A 23 14.94 13.48 3.94
C ALA A 23 15.32 12.36 2.95
N GLU A 24 16.21 11.47 3.38
CA GLU A 24 16.51 10.22 2.67
C GLU A 24 15.39 9.21 2.92
N THR A 25 14.84 8.66 1.84
CA THR A 25 13.70 7.74 1.87
C THR A 25 13.90 6.59 0.90
N ASP A 26 12.94 5.66 0.85
CA ASP A 26 12.90 4.60 -0.14
C ASP A 26 12.69 5.17 -1.56
N LEU A 27 13.21 4.48 -2.57
CA LEU A 27 13.07 4.86 -3.98
C LEU A 27 11.61 4.96 -4.44
N ASP A 28 10.75 4.18 -3.83
CA ASP A 28 9.33 4.13 -4.20
C ASP A 28 8.64 5.48 -4.05
N LEU A 29 9.13 6.36 -3.14
CA LEU A 29 8.58 7.71 -3.00
C LEU A 29 8.74 8.55 -4.27
N GLY A 30 9.82 8.36 -5.02
CA GLY A 30 9.99 9.01 -6.31
C GLY A 30 8.97 8.58 -7.37
N HIS A 31 8.52 7.31 -7.29
CA HIS A 31 7.42 6.85 -8.12
C HIS A 31 6.09 7.44 -7.66
N TYR A 32 5.86 7.51 -6.36
CA TYR A 32 4.63 8.10 -5.81
C TYR A 32 4.50 9.57 -6.22
N GLU A 33 5.54 10.41 -6.02
CA GLU A 33 5.53 11.80 -6.48
C GLU A 33 5.16 11.94 -7.96
N ARG A 34 5.74 11.06 -8.79
CA ARG A 34 5.49 11.07 -10.24
C ARG A 34 4.04 10.78 -10.60
N PHE A 35 3.39 9.83 -9.90
CA PHE A 35 2.02 9.43 -10.23
C PHE A 35 0.96 10.34 -9.62
N ILE A 36 1.24 10.96 -8.47
CA ILE A 36 0.28 11.87 -7.79
C ILE A 36 0.52 13.35 -8.11
N ASP A 37 1.66 13.67 -8.79
CA ASP A 37 2.09 15.05 -9.11
C ASP A 37 2.18 15.96 -7.87
N GLU A 38 2.58 15.40 -6.73
CA GLU A 38 2.73 16.09 -5.45
C GLU A 38 4.09 15.82 -4.83
N GLN A 39 4.67 16.83 -4.20
CA GLN A 39 5.93 16.67 -3.49
C GLN A 39 5.73 16.01 -2.12
N LEU A 40 6.42 14.91 -1.90
CA LEU A 40 6.45 14.23 -0.62
C LEU A 40 7.51 14.85 0.31
N ASN A 41 7.41 14.54 1.59
CA ASN A 41 8.28 15.11 2.62
C ASN A 41 8.68 14.06 3.66
N LYS A 42 9.46 14.44 4.65
CA LYS A 42 9.96 13.57 5.73
C LYS A 42 8.88 12.82 6.52
N ASN A 43 7.61 13.23 6.43
CA ASN A 43 6.50 12.54 7.08
C ASN A 43 5.93 11.43 6.19
N SER A 44 6.30 11.40 4.91
CA SER A 44 5.80 10.43 3.93
C SER A 44 6.50 9.06 3.99
N SER A 45 7.59 8.94 4.77
CA SER A 45 8.29 7.67 4.97
C SER A 45 8.57 7.45 6.45
N ILE A 46 8.20 6.27 6.93
CA ILE A 46 8.33 5.90 8.35
C ILE A 46 8.95 4.52 8.45
N THR A 47 10.06 4.41 9.17
CA THR A 47 10.73 3.14 9.40
C THR A 47 10.46 2.61 10.80
N THR A 48 10.51 1.30 10.97
CA THR A 48 10.41 0.62 12.26
C THR A 48 11.40 1.21 13.28
N GLY A 49 12.66 1.39 12.88
CA GLY A 49 13.70 1.96 13.75
C GLY A 49 13.33 3.35 14.28
N ARG A 50 12.74 4.19 13.44
CA ARG A 50 12.30 5.55 13.83
C ARG A 50 11.14 5.50 14.83
N ILE A 51 10.18 4.61 14.64
CA ILE A 51 9.07 4.41 15.57
C ILE A 51 9.57 3.99 16.94
N TYR A 52 10.38 2.92 17.00
CA TYR A 52 10.91 2.40 18.28
C TYR A 52 11.83 3.40 18.97
N SER A 53 12.70 4.09 18.24
CA SER A 53 13.58 5.14 18.81
C SER A 53 12.77 6.26 19.47
N ASN A 54 11.66 6.68 18.85
CA ASN A 54 10.79 7.71 19.41
C ASN A 54 10.13 7.25 20.71
N VAL A 55 9.59 6.03 20.73
CA VAL A 55 8.93 5.47 21.92
C VAL A 55 9.94 5.29 23.07
N ILE A 56 11.13 4.76 22.79
CA ILE A 56 12.21 4.63 23.79
C ILE A 56 12.64 6.01 24.32
N SER A 57 12.74 7.00 23.44
CA SER A 57 13.09 8.36 23.84
C SER A 57 12.03 9.00 24.75
N LYS A 58 10.74 8.78 24.45
CA LYS A 58 9.62 9.20 25.28
C LYS A 58 9.65 8.50 26.65
N GLU A 59 9.88 7.20 26.68
CA GLU A 59 10.01 6.43 27.91
C GLU A 59 11.13 6.96 28.81
N ARG A 60 12.32 7.20 28.26
CA ARG A 60 13.48 7.74 28.99
C ARG A 60 13.26 9.15 29.53
N ARG A 61 12.43 9.95 28.88
CA ARG A 61 12.04 11.28 29.40
C ARG A 61 10.94 11.23 30.44
N GLY A 62 10.34 10.05 30.67
CA GLY A 62 9.24 9.90 31.64
C GLY A 62 7.87 10.27 31.07
N ASP A 63 7.72 10.43 29.77
CA ASP A 63 6.46 10.85 29.12
C ASP A 63 5.30 9.87 29.41
N TYR A 64 5.62 8.63 29.78
CA TYR A 64 4.62 7.59 30.11
C TYR A 64 4.34 7.44 31.62
N LEU A 65 4.86 8.35 32.44
CA LEU A 65 4.55 8.44 33.87
C LEU A 65 4.77 7.12 34.63
N GLY A 66 5.76 6.32 34.27
CA GLY A 66 6.09 5.04 34.90
C GLY A 66 5.23 3.85 34.43
N ALA A 67 4.38 4.03 33.41
CA ALA A 67 3.64 2.93 32.83
C ALA A 67 4.59 1.97 32.09
N THR A 68 4.28 0.67 32.10
CA THR A 68 5.01 -0.33 31.30
C THR A 68 4.78 -0.07 29.81
N VAL A 69 5.85 0.24 29.08
CA VAL A 69 5.79 0.46 27.63
C VAL A 69 5.67 -0.87 26.90
N GLN A 70 4.69 -0.98 26.03
CA GLN A 70 4.35 -2.20 25.27
C GLN A 70 4.15 -1.87 23.79
N VAL A 71 4.12 -2.90 22.94
CA VAL A 71 3.80 -2.71 21.51
C VAL A 71 2.41 -2.11 21.36
N VAL A 72 1.43 -2.68 22.03
CA VAL A 72 0.08 -2.12 22.16
C VAL A 72 -0.09 -1.58 23.59
N PRO A 73 -0.40 -0.31 23.78
CA PRO A 73 -0.76 0.70 22.77
C PRO A 73 0.40 1.62 22.32
N HIS A 74 1.60 1.55 22.90
CA HIS A 74 2.59 2.63 22.74
C HIS A 74 3.21 2.70 21.36
N ILE A 75 3.65 1.56 20.78
CA ILE A 75 4.18 1.49 19.42
C ILE A 75 3.06 1.74 18.39
N THR A 76 1.89 1.10 18.58
CA THR A 76 0.76 1.30 17.66
C THR A 76 0.26 2.74 17.67
N ASN A 77 0.22 3.41 18.82
CA ASN A 77 -0.15 4.83 18.89
C ASN A 77 0.88 5.73 18.20
N GLU A 78 2.18 5.44 18.31
CA GLU A 78 3.21 6.19 17.60
C GLU A 78 3.06 6.03 16.09
N ILE A 79 2.75 4.82 15.60
CA ILE A 79 2.49 4.57 14.17
C ILE A 79 1.25 5.36 13.70
N LYS A 80 0.13 5.27 14.43
CA LYS A 80 -1.10 6.00 14.10
C LYS A 80 -0.86 7.52 14.07
N GLU A 81 -0.13 8.05 15.05
CA GLU A 81 0.19 9.48 15.09
C GLU A 81 1.00 9.93 13.89
N ARG A 82 1.89 9.08 13.35
CA ARG A 82 2.62 9.39 12.11
C ARG A 82 1.71 9.46 10.89
N ILE A 83 0.77 8.52 10.78
CA ILE A 83 -0.24 8.53 9.70
C ILE A 83 -1.07 9.83 9.79
N TYR A 84 -1.54 10.17 10.98
CA TYR A 84 -2.33 11.39 11.18
C TYR A 84 -1.52 12.67 10.97
N ALA A 85 -0.23 12.66 11.33
CA ALA A 85 0.67 13.79 11.08
C ALA A 85 0.90 14.00 9.58
N ALA A 86 1.05 12.94 8.81
CA ALA A 86 1.15 13.03 7.34
C ALA A 86 -0.13 13.64 6.75
N ALA A 87 -1.30 13.18 7.17
CA ALA A 87 -2.59 13.73 6.76
C ALA A 87 -2.71 15.23 7.08
N ARG A 88 -2.41 15.61 8.31
CA ARG A 88 -2.49 17.03 8.72
C ARG A 88 -1.50 17.92 7.99
N SER A 89 -0.30 17.43 7.68
CA SER A 89 0.73 18.24 7.00
C SER A 89 0.47 18.44 5.52
N SER A 90 -0.10 17.44 4.85
CA SER A 90 -0.41 17.50 3.41
C SER A 90 -1.72 18.23 3.13
N LYS A 91 -2.65 18.30 4.08
CA LYS A 91 -4.02 18.77 3.89
C LYS A 91 -4.75 18.02 2.75
N ALA A 92 -4.34 16.79 2.50
CA ALA A 92 -4.92 15.96 1.45
C ALA A 92 -6.31 15.46 1.86
N ASP A 93 -7.22 15.37 0.91
CA ASP A 93 -8.55 14.79 1.12
C ASP A 93 -8.46 13.27 1.29
N ILE A 94 -7.48 12.63 0.66
CA ILE A 94 -7.21 11.19 0.73
C ILE A 94 -5.73 10.97 1.07
N VAL A 95 -5.47 10.11 2.04
CA VAL A 95 -4.12 9.66 2.40
C VAL A 95 -3.98 8.18 2.11
N ILE A 96 -3.04 7.82 1.26
CA ILE A 96 -2.71 6.44 0.95
C ILE A 96 -1.53 6.03 1.82
N THR A 97 -1.73 5.03 2.68
CA THR A 97 -0.67 4.47 3.53
C THR A 97 -0.32 3.07 3.03
N GLU A 98 0.91 2.89 2.60
CA GLU A 98 1.43 1.59 2.20
C GLU A 98 2.13 0.93 3.39
N ILE A 99 1.84 -0.35 3.62
CA ILE A 99 2.51 -1.19 4.61
C ILE A 99 3.37 -2.20 3.85
N GLY A 100 4.67 -2.01 3.93
CA GLY A 100 5.64 -2.88 3.25
C GLY A 100 5.76 -4.25 3.91
N GLY A 101 6.16 -5.24 3.10
CA GLY A 101 6.39 -6.61 3.52
C GLY A 101 5.20 -7.54 3.29
N THR A 102 5.44 -8.83 3.56
CA THR A 102 4.40 -9.87 3.42
C THR A 102 3.48 -9.85 4.63
N THR A 103 2.17 -9.98 4.38
CA THR A 103 1.19 -10.13 5.46
C THR A 103 1.49 -11.38 6.28
N GLY A 104 1.59 -11.21 7.60
CA GLY A 104 1.94 -12.27 8.54
C GLY A 104 3.41 -12.27 8.96
N ASP A 105 4.28 -11.54 8.28
CA ASP A 105 5.66 -11.38 8.71
C ASP A 105 5.75 -10.58 10.01
N ILE A 106 6.67 -10.98 10.89
CA ILE A 106 6.86 -10.38 12.21
C ILE A 106 7.08 -8.87 12.13
N GLU A 107 7.81 -8.41 11.12
CA GLU A 107 8.15 -7.00 10.92
C GLU A 107 6.93 -6.12 10.67
N SER A 108 5.90 -6.65 10.03
CA SER A 108 4.70 -5.90 9.67
C SER A 108 3.63 -5.88 10.76
N LEU A 109 3.67 -6.81 11.73
CA LEU A 109 2.61 -6.99 12.72
C LEU A 109 2.23 -5.72 13.50
N PRO A 110 3.16 -4.90 14.04
CA PRO A 110 2.80 -3.67 14.74
C PRO A 110 2.11 -2.65 13.83
N PHE A 111 2.49 -2.60 12.56
CA PHE A 111 1.88 -1.70 11.57
C PHE A 111 0.48 -2.16 11.19
N ILE A 112 0.30 -3.45 10.95
CA ILE A 112 -1.02 -4.04 10.65
C ILE A 112 -1.97 -3.84 11.84
N GLU A 113 -1.51 -4.05 13.06
CA GLU A 113 -2.30 -3.78 14.27
C GLU A 113 -2.66 -2.28 14.37
N ALA A 114 -1.72 -1.38 14.07
CA ALA A 114 -1.98 0.05 14.09
C ALA A 114 -3.04 0.47 13.06
N ILE A 115 -2.95 0.01 11.81
CA ILE A 115 -3.96 0.35 10.79
C ILE A 115 -5.32 -0.29 11.09
N ARG A 116 -5.35 -1.49 11.71
CA ARG A 116 -6.60 -2.08 12.21
C ARG A 116 -7.28 -1.13 13.22
N GLN A 117 -6.49 -0.53 14.12
CA GLN A 117 -6.99 0.45 15.09
C GLN A 117 -7.41 1.77 14.42
N VAL A 118 -6.75 2.20 13.33
CA VAL A 118 -7.14 3.41 12.58
C VAL A 118 -8.60 3.32 12.13
N ARG A 119 -9.07 2.16 11.67
CA ARG A 119 -10.50 1.99 11.30
C ARG A 119 -11.44 2.13 12.51
N LEU A 120 -11.02 1.73 13.71
CA LEU A 120 -11.79 1.97 14.92
C LEU A 120 -11.86 3.45 15.30
N ASP A 121 -10.76 4.17 15.05
CA ASP A 121 -10.66 5.61 15.37
C ASP A 121 -11.46 6.48 14.39
N LEU A 122 -11.41 6.15 13.08
CA LEU A 122 -11.95 6.99 12.01
C LEU A 122 -13.31 6.52 11.46
N GLY A 123 -13.69 5.28 11.71
CA GLY A 123 -14.89 4.66 11.13
C GLY A 123 -14.64 3.96 9.80
N TYR A 124 -15.58 3.06 9.47
CA TYR A 124 -15.52 2.25 8.25
C TYR A 124 -15.60 3.09 6.98
N GLU A 125 -16.46 4.09 6.98
CA GLU A 125 -16.73 5.00 5.85
C GLU A 125 -15.56 5.94 5.52
N ASN A 126 -14.62 6.09 6.44
CA ASN A 126 -13.43 6.95 6.27
C ASN A 126 -12.15 6.15 6.03
N THR A 127 -12.24 4.83 5.87
CA THR A 127 -11.07 3.97 5.68
C THR A 127 -11.33 2.89 4.65
N VAL A 128 -10.38 2.65 3.77
CA VAL A 128 -10.42 1.56 2.77
C VAL A 128 -9.19 0.68 2.94
N TYR A 129 -9.37 -0.63 3.02
CA TYR A 129 -8.29 -1.60 3.03
C TYR A 129 -8.16 -2.27 1.66
N ILE A 130 -7.05 -2.01 1.02
CA ILE A 130 -6.68 -2.58 -0.27
C ILE A 130 -5.57 -3.61 -0.03
N HIS A 131 -5.82 -4.86 -0.36
CA HIS A 131 -4.86 -5.93 -0.20
C HIS A 131 -4.28 -6.34 -1.55
N THR A 132 -2.98 -6.13 -1.74
CA THR A 132 -2.28 -6.54 -2.96
C THR A 132 -1.78 -7.97 -2.81
N THR A 133 -2.10 -8.83 -3.78
CA THR A 133 -1.74 -10.26 -3.75
C THR A 133 -1.13 -10.70 -5.08
N LEU A 134 -0.42 -11.83 -5.05
CA LEU A 134 0.12 -12.47 -6.24
C LEU A 134 -0.79 -13.63 -6.67
N LEU A 135 -1.11 -13.66 -7.96
CA LEU A 135 -1.73 -14.78 -8.64
C LEU A 135 -0.71 -15.43 -9.58
N PRO A 136 0.04 -16.45 -9.14
CA PRO A 136 1.04 -17.07 -9.97
C PRO A 136 0.41 -17.86 -11.11
N TYR A 137 0.98 -17.72 -12.30
CA TYR A 137 0.68 -18.55 -13.46
C TYR A 137 1.65 -19.73 -13.51
N ILE A 138 1.12 -20.95 -13.66
CA ILE A 138 1.92 -22.16 -13.78
C ILE A 138 1.96 -22.55 -15.26
N GLY A 139 3.06 -22.25 -15.93
CA GLY A 139 3.22 -22.50 -17.37
C GLY A 139 3.02 -23.97 -17.78
N ALA A 140 3.43 -24.93 -16.93
CA ALA A 140 3.27 -26.35 -17.22
C ALA A 140 1.80 -26.82 -17.27
N SER A 141 0.91 -26.21 -16.50
CA SER A 141 -0.53 -26.53 -16.47
C SER A 141 -1.39 -25.48 -17.13
N HIS A 142 -0.80 -24.39 -17.63
CA HIS A 142 -1.50 -23.24 -18.20
C HIS A 142 -2.62 -22.71 -17.31
N GLU A 143 -2.34 -22.61 -15.99
CA GLU A 143 -3.34 -22.31 -14.99
C GLU A 143 -2.86 -21.23 -14.02
N VAL A 144 -3.76 -20.27 -13.70
CA VAL A 144 -3.57 -19.29 -12.63
C VAL A 144 -4.02 -19.90 -11.30
N LYS A 145 -3.17 -19.81 -10.29
CA LYS A 145 -3.46 -20.36 -8.95
C LYS A 145 -3.96 -19.27 -8.01
N THR A 146 -5.19 -19.46 -7.49
CA THR A 146 -5.82 -18.54 -6.53
C THR A 146 -5.48 -18.86 -5.06
N LYS A 147 -4.90 -20.01 -4.77
CA LYS A 147 -4.61 -20.43 -3.39
C LYS A 147 -3.68 -19.47 -2.64
N PRO A 148 -2.56 -18.96 -3.23
CA PRO A 148 -1.73 -17.98 -2.54
C PRO A 148 -2.50 -16.74 -2.09
N THR A 149 -3.34 -16.17 -2.95
CA THR A 149 -4.23 -15.05 -2.62
C THR A 149 -5.19 -15.40 -1.49
N GLN A 150 -5.86 -16.57 -1.56
CA GLN A 150 -6.79 -17.01 -0.49
C GLN A 150 -6.07 -17.16 0.85
N HIS A 151 -4.83 -17.68 0.86
CA HIS A 151 -4.03 -17.81 2.08
C HIS A 151 -3.61 -16.45 2.63
N SER A 152 -3.15 -15.54 1.78
CA SER A 152 -2.75 -14.19 2.18
C SER A 152 -3.93 -13.41 2.80
N VAL A 153 -5.12 -13.48 2.18
CA VAL A 153 -6.33 -12.86 2.73
C VAL A 153 -6.77 -13.53 4.04
N LYS A 154 -6.65 -14.86 4.13
CA LYS A 154 -6.95 -15.58 5.39
C LYS A 154 -6.04 -15.12 6.52
N GLU A 155 -4.74 -14.94 6.25
CA GLU A 155 -3.77 -14.44 7.21
C GLU A 155 -4.14 -13.02 7.67
N LEU A 156 -4.41 -12.11 6.74
CA LEU A 156 -4.83 -10.74 7.05
C LEU A 156 -6.11 -10.72 7.91
N ARG A 157 -7.08 -11.57 7.60
CA ARG A 157 -8.31 -11.72 8.40
C ARG A 157 -8.02 -12.27 9.80
N GLY A 158 -7.04 -13.18 9.93
CA GLY A 158 -6.55 -13.66 11.22
C GLY A 158 -5.99 -12.55 12.10
N LEU A 159 -5.44 -11.51 11.49
CA LEU A 159 -4.97 -10.29 12.15
C LEU A 159 -6.08 -9.24 12.39
N GLY A 160 -7.33 -9.57 12.07
CA GLY A 160 -8.51 -8.73 12.33
C GLY A 160 -8.84 -7.71 11.25
N ILE A 161 -8.26 -7.84 10.05
CA ILE A 161 -8.56 -6.96 8.92
C ILE A 161 -9.27 -7.73 7.80
N GLN A 162 -10.50 -7.34 7.47
CA GLN A 162 -11.17 -7.74 6.25
C GLN A 162 -10.84 -6.70 5.16
N PRO A 163 -10.18 -7.09 4.06
CA PRO A 163 -9.93 -6.15 2.97
C PRO A 163 -11.24 -5.77 2.27
N ASP A 164 -11.33 -4.52 1.83
CA ASP A 164 -12.45 -4.01 1.04
C ASP A 164 -12.21 -4.27 -0.45
N PHE A 165 -10.94 -4.26 -0.86
CA PHE A 165 -10.49 -4.54 -2.22
C PHE A 165 -9.33 -5.54 -2.21
N ILE A 166 -9.27 -6.34 -3.27
CA ILE A 166 -8.12 -7.21 -3.54
C ILE A 166 -7.57 -6.84 -4.92
N VAL A 167 -6.33 -6.34 -4.96
CA VAL A 167 -5.61 -6.09 -6.20
C VAL A 167 -4.74 -7.32 -6.49
N CYS A 168 -5.10 -8.03 -7.54
CA CYS A 168 -4.47 -9.29 -7.92
C CYS A 168 -3.39 -9.04 -8.97
N ARG A 169 -2.12 -9.08 -8.55
CA ARG A 169 -0.97 -9.04 -9.47
C ARG A 169 -0.83 -10.37 -10.20
N SER A 170 -0.81 -10.34 -11.52
CA SER A 170 -0.72 -11.54 -12.37
C SER A 170 0.06 -11.24 -13.65
N GLU A 171 0.53 -12.27 -14.35
CA GLU A 171 1.15 -12.12 -15.69
C GLU A 171 0.10 -11.80 -16.76
N HIS A 172 -1.12 -12.32 -16.57
CA HIS A 172 -2.21 -12.21 -17.55
C HIS A 172 -3.46 -11.63 -16.93
N HIS A 173 -4.35 -11.11 -17.78
CA HIS A 173 -5.67 -10.67 -17.37
C HIS A 173 -6.42 -11.79 -16.64
N ILE A 174 -7.21 -11.41 -15.63
CA ILE A 174 -7.98 -12.35 -14.81
C ILE A 174 -9.42 -12.37 -15.29
N GLU A 175 -9.86 -13.52 -15.75
CA GLU A 175 -11.23 -13.74 -16.22
C GLU A 175 -12.25 -13.66 -15.07
N LYS A 176 -13.50 -13.41 -15.44
CA LYS A 176 -14.59 -13.22 -14.48
C LYS A 176 -14.76 -14.39 -13.52
N GLU A 177 -14.68 -15.62 -14.01
CA GLU A 177 -14.82 -16.83 -13.20
C GLU A 177 -13.78 -16.91 -12.09
N LEU A 178 -12.56 -16.42 -12.37
CA LEU A 178 -11.49 -16.38 -11.39
C LEU A 178 -11.73 -15.28 -10.35
N LYS A 179 -12.25 -14.11 -10.78
CA LYS A 179 -12.66 -13.03 -9.87
C LYS A 179 -13.80 -13.50 -8.96
N ASP A 180 -14.79 -14.19 -9.48
CA ASP A 180 -15.93 -14.74 -8.72
C ASP A 180 -15.45 -15.76 -7.67
N LYS A 181 -14.49 -16.61 -8.05
CA LYS A 181 -13.87 -17.56 -7.12
C LYS A 181 -13.12 -16.85 -5.98
N ILE A 182 -12.31 -15.83 -6.30
CA ILE A 182 -11.57 -15.04 -5.29
C ILE A 182 -12.57 -14.33 -4.38
N SER A 183 -13.57 -13.67 -4.95
CA SER A 183 -14.67 -13.01 -4.25
C SER A 183 -15.30 -13.93 -3.20
N LEU A 184 -15.70 -15.13 -3.60
CA LEU A 184 -16.34 -16.10 -2.71
C LEU A 184 -15.44 -16.52 -1.54
N PHE A 185 -14.17 -16.87 -1.81
CA PHE A 185 -13.26 -17.37 -0.78
C PHE A 185 -12.70 -16.27 0.13
N CYS A 186 -12.60 -15.06 -0.38
CA CYS A 186 -12.01 -13.92 0.33
C CYS A 186 -13.07 -13.00 0.97
N ASN A 187 -14.35 -13.26 0.73
CA ASN A 187 -15.47 -12.45 1.23
C ASN A 187 -15.34 -10.96 0.82
N VAL A 188 -15.08 -10.72 -0.47
CA VAL A 188 -14.98 -9.40 -1.07
C VAL A 188 -15.89 -9.38 -2.29
N PRO A 189 -16.67 -8.32 -2.55
CA PRO A 189 -17.51 -8.24 -3.76
C PRO A 189 -16.68 -8.46 -5.04
N THR A 190 -17.23 -9.16 -6.04
CA THR A 190 -16.51 -9.46 -7.29
C THR A 190 -15.97 -8.20 -7.98
N GLN A 191 -16.73 -7.12 -7.95
CA GLN A 191 -16.31 -5.82 -8.51
C GLN A 191 -15.10 -5.21 -7.82
N ASN A 192 -14.84 -5.58 -6.56
CA ASN A 192 -13.70 -5.12 -5.77
C ASN A 192 -12.46 -6.05 -5.91
N VAL A 193 -12.57 -7.10 -6.74
CA VAL A 193 -11.44 -7.93 -7.14
C VAL A 193 -10.85 -7.36 -8.43
N ILE A 194 -9.75 -6.64 -8.29
CA ILE A 194 -9.12 -5.87 -9.36
C ILE A 194 -7.99 -6.69 -10.00
N SER A 195 -8.00 -6.80 -11.31
CA SER A 195 -6.92 -7.42 -12.08
C SER A 195 -5.81 -6.41 -12.32
N ASN A 196 -4.60 -6.75 -11.91
CA ASN A 196 -3.40 -5.97 -12.17
C ASN A 196 -2.38 -6.87 -12.88
N TYR A 197 -2.46 -6.90 -14.22
CA TYR A 197 -1.60 -7.74 -15.04
C TYR A 197 -0.43 -6.97 -15.63
N ASP A 198 0.52 -7.70 -16.23
CA ASP A 198 1.72 -7.12 -16.84
C ASP A 198 1.35 -6.20 -18.00
N VAL A 199 1.95 -5.02 -18.00
CA VAL A 199 1.83 -4.02 -19.06
C VAL A 199 3.22 -3.70 -19.60
N GLU A 200 3.29 -3.29 -20.87
CA GLU A 200 4.57 -2.89 -21.48
C GLU A 200 5.09 -1.57 -20.91
N ASN A 201 4.17 -0.68 -20.57
CA ASN A 201 4.49 0.63 -20.03
C ASN A 201 3.81 0.84 -18.67
N LEU A 202 4.59 1.16 -17.64
CA LEU A 202 4.10 1.38 -16.28
C LEU A 202 3.00 2.46 -16.19
N TYR A 203 3.00 3.43 -17.09
CA TYR A 203 1.98 4.48 -17.14
C TYR A 203 0.61 4.04 -17.65
N GLU A 204 0.49 2.81 -18.14
CA GLU A 204 -0.82 2.20 -18.48
C GLU A 204 -1.55 1.68 -17.24
N LEU A 205 -0.83 1.50 -16.14
CA LEU A 205 -1.36 0.94 -14.90
C LEU A 205 -2.52 1.74 -14.30
N PRO A 206 -2.44 3.08 -14.16
CA PRO A 206 -3.56 3.87 -13.69
C PRO A 206 -4.81 3.73 -14.58
N ARG A 207 -4.63 3.66 -15.90
CA ARG A 207 -5.73 3.45 -16.84
C ARG A 207 -6.38 2.07 -16.66
N MET A 208 -5.57 1.03 -16.44
CA MET A 208 -6.08 -0.32 -16.15
C MET A 208 -6.96 -0.35 -14.91
N LEU A 209 -6.62 0.41 -13.87
CA LEU A 209 -7.41 0.52 -12.64
C LEU A 209 -8.71 1.31 -12.90
N LEU A 210 -8.63 2.40 -13.66
CA LEU A 210 -9.77 3.23 -14.07
C LEU A 210 -10.77 2.44 -14.92
N ASP A 211 -10.31 1.65 -15.89
CA ASP A 211 -11.16 0.82 -16.77
C ASP A 211 -11.96 -0.22 -15.95
N GLN A 212 -11.47 -0.61 -14.77
CA GLN A 212 -12.15 -1.48 -13.82
C GLN A 212 -12.97 -0.69 -12.77
N LYS A 213 -13.05 0.64 -12.89
CA LYS A 213 -13.79 1.55 -12.00
C LYS A 213 -13.36 1.48 -10.53
N MET A 214 -12.06 1.19 -10.30
CA MET A 214 -11.55 1.09 -8.94
C MET A 214 -11.65 2.43 -8.21
N ASP A 215 -11.38 3.53 -8.90
CA ASP A 215 -11.52 4.89 -8.40
C ASP A 215 -12.97 5.21 -7.98
N ASP A 216 -13.95 4.96 -8.86
CA ASP A 216 -15.37 5.15 -8.56
C ASP A 216 -15.79 4.35 -7.31
N LEU A 217 -15.37 3.09 -7.21
CA LEU A 217 -15.71 2.22 -6.09
C LEU A 217 -15.08 2.68 -4.77
N VAL A 218 -13.84 3.18 -4.81
CA VAL A 218 -13.16 3.75 -3.63
C VAL A 218 -13.84 5.06 -3.21
N LEU A 219 -14.12 5.96 -4.15
CA LEU A 219 -14.81 7.22 -3.87
C LEU A 219 -16.23 6.99 -3.32
N GLN A 220 -16.94 6.01 -3.87
CA GLN A 220 -18.26 5.62 -3.36
C GLN A 220 -18.17 5.10 -1.91
N HIS A 221 -17.18 4.25 -1.60
CA HIS A 221 -16.96 3.76 -0.25
C HIS A 221 -16.68 4.91 0.74
N LEU A 222 -15.82 5.84 0.35
CA LEU A 222 -15.42 7.00 1.16
C LEU A 222 -16.47 8.13 1.13
N GLN A 223 -17.56 7.99 0.38
CA GLN A 223 -18.60 8.99 0.22
C GLN A 223 -18.07 10.35 -0.29
N ILE A 224 -17.03 10.32 -1.12
CA ILE A 224 -16.38 11.49 -1.69
C ILE A 224 -16.94 11.72 -3.10
N ASN A 225 -17.35 12.96 -3.39
CA ASN A 225 -17.72 13.38 -4.74
C ASN A 225 -16.50 14.03 -5.42
N ALA A 226 -16.02 13.41 -6.48
CA ALA A 226 -14.93 13.95 -7.29
C ALA A 226 -15.35 14.04 -8.76
N PRO A 227 -14.76 14.97 -9.54
CA PRO A 227 -14.96 14.99 -10.99
C PRO A 227 -14.38 13.71 -11.61
N ALA A 228 -14.85 13.36 -12.81
CA ALA A 228 -14.30 12.22 -13.55
C ALA A 228 -12.79 12.41 -13.81
N ALA A 229 -12.05 11.31 -13.69
CA ALA A 229 -10.61 11.33 -13.92
C ALA A 229 -10.29 11.66 -15.39
N HIS A 230 -9.35 12.59 -15.61
CA HIS A 230 -8.85 12.96 -16.93
C HIS A 230 -7.49 12.32 -17.18
N MET A 231 -7.46 11.16 -17.84
CA MET A 231 -6.25 10.38 -18.09
C MET A 231 -5.59 10.67 -19.44
N ASP A 232 -6.22 11.43 -20.32
CA ASP A 232 -5.73 11.67 -21.69
C ASP A 232 -4.40 12.43 -21.69
N ALA A 233 -4.22 13.41 -20.82
CA ALA A 233 -2.97 14.16 -20.69
C ALA A 233 -1.81 13.29 -20.16
N VAL A 234 -2.08 12.35 -19.26
CA VAL A 234 -1.08 11.43 -18.71
C VAL A 234 -0.58 10.47 -19.79
N SER A 235 -1.48 9.87 -20.57
CA SER A 235 -1.14 9.04 -21.72
C SER A 235 -0.27 9.78 -22.73
N TYR A 236 -0.64 11.00 -23.09
CA TYR A 236 0.05 11.77 -24.13
C TYR A 236 1.44 12.23 -23.69
N THR A 237 1.58 12.80 -22.50
CA THR A 237 2.87 13.34 -22.04
C THR A 237 3.91 12.27 -21.74
N HIS A 238 3.52 11.09 -21.30
CA HIS A 238 4.45 10.01 -20.95
C HIS A 238 4.78 9.07 -22.11
N LEU A 239 3.87 8.91 -23.08
CA LEU A 239 4.13 8.12 -24.31
C LEU A 239 4.93 8.88 -25.37
N THR A 240 4.95 10.21 -25.33
CA THR A 240 5.63 11.05 -26.34
C THR A 240 6.98 11.62 -25.90
N LEU A 241 7.37 11.49 -24.63
CA LEU A 241 8.70 11.87 -24.19
C LEU A 241 9.75 10.93 -24.82
N PRO A 242 10.74 11.46 -25.57
CA PRO A 242 11.80 10.62 -26.10
C PRO A 242 12.54 9.95 -24.95
N THR A 243 12.69 8.64 -25.03
CA THR A 243 13.56 7.88 -24.13
C THR A 243 14.97 8.40 -24.34
N ILE A 244 15.46 9.26 -23.46
CA ILE A 244 16.88 9.61 -23.43
C ILE A 244 17.60 8.36 -22.92
N ARG A 245 18.31 7.70 -23.86
CA ARG A 245 19.20 6.58 -23.56
C ARG A 245 20.45 7.06 -22.88
#